data_1e552bbbc07db4aa65e9260641e01778
#
_entry.id   1e552bbbc07db4aa65e9260641e01778
#
_cell.length_a   1.000
_cell.length_b   1.000
_cell.length_c   1.000
_cell.angle_alpha   90.00
_cell.angle_beta   90.00
_cell.angle_gamma   90.00
#
_symmetry.space_group_name_H-M   'P 1'
#
loop_
_entity.id
_entity.type
_entity.pdbx_description
1 polymer ?
#
loop_
_entity_poly.entity_id
_entity_poly.type
_entity_poly.pdbx_seq_one_letter_code
_entity_poly.pdbx_strand_id
1 'polypeptide(L)'
;MGSALFVVALIGGATSLGASPEAQFLCESNAAMKTMMAAMDVKPSGDVDADFVAMMVPHHQGAIDMAQAELRYGRNEQLRRIAQEIIVTQQDEIAAMRLAIRQPLPPSGRATGEPPRLPQRPHSSTKAQP
;
A
#
# COMPACT_ATOMS: atom_id res chain seq x y z
N MET A 1 -47.45 19.03 52.49
CA MET A 1 -46.15 18.38 52.66
C MET A 1 -46.02 17.43 51.51
N GLY A 2 -45.34 17.88 50.41
CA GLY A 2 -45.15 17.09 49.17
C GLY A 2 -43.68 16.87 48.96
N SER A 3 -43.21 15.62 49.17
CA SER A 3 -41.84 15.21 48.84
C SER A 3 -41.69 14.97 47.35
N ALA A 4 -40.88 15.80 46.69
CA ALA A 4 -40.49 15.58 45.29
C ALA A 4 -39.33 14.59 45.26
N LEU A 5 -39.56 13.43 44.67
CA LEU A 5 -38.53 12.45 44.35
C LEU A 5 -37.80 12.88 43.07
N PHE A 6 -36.54 13.30 43.19
CA PHE A 6 -35.63 13.51 42.04
C PHE A 6 -35.10 12.14 41.57
N VAL A 7 -35.56 11.69 40.42
CA VAL A 7 -34.97 10.55 39.74
C VAL A 7 -33.77 11.09 38.91
N VAL A 8 -32.56 10.79 39.38
CA VAL A 8 -31.34 11.03 38.63
C VAL A 8 -31.16 9.87 37.64
N ALA A 9 -31.45 10.11 36.38
CA ALA A 9 -31.13 9.17 35.29
C ALA A 9 -29.62 9.20 35.02
N LEU A 10 -28.91 8.17 35.46
CA LEU A 10 -27.54 7.89 35.07
C LEU A 10 -27.55 7.45 33.59
N ILE A 11 -27.24 8.37 32.71
CA ILE A 11 -26.95 8.06 31.31
C ILE A 11 -25.54 7.43 31.29
N GLY A 12 -25.51 6.09 31.37
CA GLY A 12 -24.31 5.30 31.14
C GLY A 12 -23.88 5.42 29.70
N GLY A 13 -22.96 6.33 29.40
CA GLY A 13 -22.28 6.38 28.11
C GLY A 13 -21.49 5.10 27.90
N ALA A 14 -22.01 4.21 27.07
CA ALA A 14 -21.23 3.08 26.55
C ALA A 14 -20.09 3.65 25.68
N THR A 15 -18.90 3.85 26.27
CA THR A 15 -17.69 4.08 25.52
C THR A 15 -17.42 2.81 24.72
N SER A 16 -17.70 2.86 23.42
CA SER A 16 -17.26 1.83 22.48
C SER A 16 -15.73 1.75 22.60
N LEU A 17 -15.24 0.70 23.26
CA LEU A 17 -13.81 0.39 23.32
C LEU A 17 -13.39 -0.10 21.92
N GLY A 18 -13.10 0.84 21.03
CA GLY A 18 -12.44 0.55 19.77
C GLY A 18 -11.11 -0.18 20.05
N ALA A 19 -10.74 -1.14 19.20
CA ALA A 19 -9.47 -1.84 19.34
C ALA A 19 -8.31 -0.83 19.40
N SER A 20 -7.31 -1.11 20.26
CA SER A 20 -6.12 -0.26 20.34
C SER A 20 -5.38 -0.19 19.01
N PRO A 21 -4.59 0.86 18.73
CA PRO A 21 -3.76 0.93 17.54
C PRO A 21 -2.85 -0.30 17.37
N GLU A 22 -2.29 -0.80 18.48
CA GLU A 22 -1.49 -2.03 18.49
C GLU A 22 -2.33 -3.25 18.08
N ALA A 23 -3.52 -3.41 18.63
CA ALA A 23 -4.40 -4.53 18.27
C ALA A 23 -4.81 -4.49 16.80
N GLN A 24 -5.04 -3.31 16.25
CA GLN A 24 -5.33 -3.11 14.83
C GLN A 24 -4.12 -3.44 13.96
N PHE A 25 -2.93 -2.94 14.32
CA PHE A 25 -1.67 -3.26 13.65
C PHE A 25 -1.42 -4.77 13.60
N LEU A 26 -1.55 -5.46 14.75
CA LEU A 26 -1.36 -6.91 14.82
C LEU A 26 -2.40 -7.67 13.99
N CYS A 27 -3.65 -7.23 14.00
CA CYS A 27 -4.71 -7.84 13.21
C CYS A 27 -4.41 -7.76 11.71
N GLU A 28 -4.05 -6.58 11.20
CA GLU A 28 -3.71 -6.37 9.79
C GLU A 28 -2.42 -7.08 9.38
N SER A 29 -1.39 -7.01 10.22
CA SER A 29 -0.12 -7.70 9.96
C SER A 29 -0.28 -9.23 9.93
N ASN A 30 -1.08 -9.80 10.84
CA ASN A 30 -1.37 -11.23 10.83
C ASN A 30 -2.20 -11.65 9.62
N ALA A 31 -3.15 -10.81 9.17
CA ALA A 31 -3.91 -11.06 7.95
C ALA A 31 -3.02 -11.02 6.70
N ALA A 32 -2.13 -10.04 6.60
CA ALA A 32 -1.14 -9.93 5.53
C ALA A 32 -0.23 -11.16 5.48
N MET A 33 0.31 -11.57 6.63
CA MET A 33 1.17 -12.76 6.75
C MET A 33 0.44 -14.03 6.34
N LYS A 34 -0.80 -14.23 6.79
CA LYS A 34 -1.62 -15.39 6.42
C LYS A 34 -1.87 -15.45 4.91
N THR A 35 -2.22 -14.33 4.30
CA THR A 35 -2.45 -14.22 2.85
C THR A 35 -1.15 -14.50 2.08
N MET A 36 -0.04 -13.92 2.50
CA MET A 36 1.29 -14.13 1.94
C MET A 36 1.66 -15.61 1.96
N MET A 37 1.58 -16.26 3.12
CA MET A 37 1.94 -17.68 3.27
C MET A 37 1.08 -18.60 2.40
N ALA A 38 -0.23 -18.33 2.31
CA ALA A 38 -1.13 -19.09 1.45
C ALA A 38 -0.80 -18.92 -0.04
N ALA A 39 -0.39 -17.72 -0.46
CA ALA A 39 -0.03 -17.42 -1.85
C ALA A 39 1.36 -17.94 -2.24
N MET A 40 2.25 -18.16 -1.26
CA MET A 40 3.58 -18.76 -1.48
C MET A 40 3.55 -20.29 -1.59
N ASP A 41 2.42 -20.95 -1.30
CA ASP A 41 2.25 -22.39 -1.49
C ASP A 41 2.02 -22.70 -2.98
N VAL A 42 3.11 -22.63 -3.75
CA VAL A 42 3.10 -22.85 -5.19
C VAL A 42 3.47 -24.30 -5.55
N LYS A 43 2.82 -24.83 -6.60
CA LYS A 43 3.21 -26.12 -7.17
C LYS A 43 4.40 -25.91 -8.09
N PRO A 44 5.43 -26.80 -8.03
CA PRO A 44 6.57 -26.73 -8.94
C PRO A 44 6.12 -26.72 -10.40
N SER A 45 6.57 -25.72 -11.18
CA SER A 45 6.27 -25.60 -12.61
C SER A 45 7.29 -26.33 -13.51
N GLY A 46 8.47 -26.63 -12.95
CA GLY A 46 9.62 -27.13 -13.69
C GLY A 46 10.55 -26.02 -14.19
N ASP A 47 10.19 -24.75 -13.96
CA ASP A 47 10.99 -23.58 -14.26
C ASP A 47 11.32 -22.83 -12.97
N VAL A 48 12.61 -22.83 -12.57
CA VAL A 48 13.09 -22.23 -11.33
C VAL A 48 12.81 -20.71 -11.28
N ASP A 49 12.96 -20.02 -12.40
CA ASP A 49 12.74 -18.56 -12.46
C ASP A 49 11.26 -18.23 -12.29
N ALA A 50 10.39 -19.01 -12.93
CA ALA A 50 8.95 -18.87 -12.77
C ALA A 50 8.49 -19.17 -11.33
N ASP A 51 9.01 -20.26 -10.73
CA ASP A 51 8.69 -20.66 -9.35
C ASP A 51 9.21 -19.63 -8.34
N PHE A 52 10.42 -19.08 -8.57
CA PHE A 52 10.98 -18.01 -7.75
C PHE A 52 10.05 -16.77 -7.77
N VAL A 53 9.65 -16.31 -8.94
CA VAL A 53 8.77 -15.14 -9.06
C VAL A 53 7.38 -15.41 -8.45
N ALA A 54 6.84 -16.62 -8.64
CA ALA A 54 5.55 -17.02 -8.06
C ALA A 54 5.55 -16.98 -6.54
N MET A 55 6.68 -17.27 -5.88
CA MET A 55 6.83 -17.17 -4.42
C MET A 55 7.20 -15.76 -3.97
N MET A 56 8.10 -15.07 -4.67
CA MET A 56 8.63 -13.79 -4.21
C MET A 56 7.64 -12.63 -4.40
N VAL A 57 6.80 -12.66 -5.42
CA VAL A 57 5.77 -11.63 -5.60
C VAL A 57 4.80 -11.56 -4.41
N PRO A 58 4.17 -12.65 -3.96
CA PRO A 58 3.32 -12.59 -2.77
C PRO A 58 4.11 -12.28 -1.48
N HIS A 59 5.38 -12.68 -1.36
CA HIS A 59 6.23 -12.31 -0.23
C HIS A 59 6.41 -10.80 -0.16
N HIS A 60 6.75 -10.15 -1.28
CA HIS A 60 6.90 -8.70 -1.37
C HIS A 60 5.58 -7.97 -1.10
N GLN A 61 4.47 -8.49 -1.62
CA GLN A 61 3.15 -7.91 -1.34
C GLN A 61 2.82 -7.95 0.16
N GLY A 62 3.11 -9.06 0.85
CA GLY A 62 2.92 -9.15 2.30
C GLY A 62 3.77 -8.14 3.08
N ALA A 63 5.02 -7.89 2.64
CA ALA A 63 5.87 -6.86 3.23
C ALA A 63 5.29 -5.45 3.02
N ILE A 64 4.74 -5.15 1.84
CA ILE A 64 4.03 -3.89 1.55
C ILE A 64 2.83 -3.72 2.48
N ASP A 65 2.01 -4.75 2.64
CA ASP A 65 0.80 -4.69 3.46
C ASP A 65 1.14 -4.44 4.94
N MET A 66 2.20 -5.09 5.48
CA MET A 66 2.69 -4.83 6.83
C MET A 66 3.28 -3.42 6.98
N ALA A 67 4.01 -2.93 5.98
CA ALA A 67 4.52 -1.56 5.98
C ALA A 67 3.41 -0.51 5.96
N GLN A 68 2.32 -0.78 5.24
CA GLN A 68 1.13 0.06 5.28
C GLN A 68 0.46 0.08 6.66
N ALA A 69 0.45 -1.05 7.38
CA ALA A 69 -0.04 -1.10 8.76
C ALA A 69 0.84 -0.24 9.69
N GLU A 70 2.19 -0.29 9.54
CA GLU A 70 3.09 0.61 10.26
C GLU A 70 2.78 2.09 9.98
N LEU A 71 2.50 2.47 8.73
CA LEU A 71 2.12 3.84 8.40
C LEU A 71 0.78 4.26 9.01
N ARG A 72 -0.15 3.34 9.24
CA ARG A 72 -1.44 3.65 9.86
C ARG A 72 -1.36 3.79 11.38
N TYR A 73 -0.61 2.91 12.03
CA TYR A 73 -0.66 2.73 13.48
C TYR A 73 0.63 3.09 14.20
N GLY A 74 1.79 3.00 13.54
CA GLY A 74 3.09 3.32 14.10
C GLY A 74 3.28 4.82 14.33
N ARG A 75 4.07 5.15 15.35
CA ARG A 75 4.33 6.54 15.77
C ARG A 75 5.79 6.94 15.62
N ASN A 76 6.69 5.98 15.43
CA ASN A 76 8.11 6.26 15.28
C ASN A 76 8.38 6.76 13.86
N GLU A 77 8.81 8.02 13.74
CA GLU A 77 9.05 8.67 12.45
C GLU A 77 10.12 7.98 11.62
N GLN A 78 11.11 7.36 12.25
CA GLN A 78 12.15 6.62 11.53
C GLN A 78 11.58 5.32 10.95
N LEU A 79 10.80 4.56 11.72
CA LEU A 79 10.15 3.34 11.23
C LEU A 79 9.13 3.65 10.14
N ARG A 80 8.38 4.74 10.27
CA ARG A 80 7.45 5.19 9.22
C ARG A 80 8.15 5.53 7.91
N ARG A 81 9.35 6.17 7.95
CA ARG A 81 10.16 6.40 6.74
C ARG A 81 10.63 5.10 6.13
N ILE A 82 11.12 4.15 6.95
CA ILE A 82 11.51 2.82 6.47
C ILE A 82 10.32 2.09 5.83
N ALA A 83 9.13 2.18 6.43
CA ALA A 83 7.92 1.58 5.86
C ALA A 83 7.56 2.17 4.48
N GLN A 84 7.73 3.49 4.29
CA GLN A 84 7.56 4.12 2.97
C GLN A 84 8.57 3.61 1.94
N GLU A 85 9.84 3.46 2.33
CA GLU A 85 10.90 2.90 1.47
C GLU A 85 10.60 1.46 1.09
N ILE A 86 10.15 0.63 2.05
CA ILE A 86 9.73 -0.74 1.78
C ILE A 86 8.63 -0.78 0.72
N ILE A 87 7.58 0.04 0.86
CA ILE A 87 6.48 0.06 -0.10
C ILE A 87 6.96 0.36 -1.52
N VAL A 88 7.77 1.41 -1.68
CA VAL A 88 8.27 1.81 -3.01
C VAL A 88 9.19 0.75 -3.60
N THR A 89 10.20 0.33 -2.83
CA THR A 89 11.22 -0.63 -3.29
C THR A 89 10.59 -1.98 -3.66
N GLN A 90 9.69 -2.49 -2.82
CA GLN A 90 9.05 -3.78 -3.07
C GLN A 90 8.09 -3.74 -4.27
N GLN A 91 7.42 -2.62 -4.53
CA GLN A 91 6.63 -2.44 -5.74
C GLN A 91 7.48 -2.47 -7.01
N ASP A 92 8.62 -1.79 -7.00
CA ASP A 92 9.56 -1.78 -8.11
C ASP A 92 10.16 -3.18 -8.35
N GLU A 93 10.50 -3.91 -7.30
CA GLU A 93 11.01 -5.28 -7.38
C GLU A 93 9.96 -6.26 -7.93
N ILE A 94 8.70 -6.15 -7.51
CA ILE A 94 7.58 -6.93 -8.08
C ILE A 94 7.46 -6.66 -9.58
N ALA A 95 7.53 -5.41 -10.00
CA ALA A 95 7.47 -5.05 -11.41
C ALA A 95 8.66 -5.63 -12.18
N ALA A 96 9.88 -5.52 -11.64
CA ALA A 96 11.09 -6.06 -12.25
C ALA A 96 11.04 -7.58 -12.39
N MET A 97 10.61 -8.32 -11.36
CA MET A 97 10.46 -9.78 -11.40
C MET A 97 9.48 -10.23 -12.49
N ARG A 98 8.31 -9.58 -12.57
CA ARG A 98 7.31 -9.89 -13.60
C ARG A 98 7.84 -9.63 -15.01
N LEU A 99 8.55 -8.52 -15.21
CA LEU A 99 9.18 -8.21 -16.50
C LEU A 99 10.25 -9.23 -16.88
N ALA A 100 11.06 -9.68 -15.92
CA ALA A 100 12.12 -10.67 -16.15
C ALA A 100 11.60 -11.97 -16.77
N ILE A 101 10.42 -12.44 -16.33
CA ILE A 101 9.78 -13.64 -16.86
C ILE A 101 8.67 -13.32 -17.89
N ARG A 102 8.65 -12.10 -18.42
CA ARG A 102 7.69 -11.62 -19.44
C ARG A 102 6.22 -11.73 -19.04
N GLN A 103 5.92 -11.68 -17.76
CA GLN A 103 4.53 -11.57 -17.29
C GLN A 103 4.01 -10.14 -17.48
N PRO A 104 2.71 -9.98 -17.85
CA PRO A 104 2.10 -8.66 -17.94
C PRO A 104 2.16 -7.93 -16.60
N LEU A 105 2.52 -6.66 -16.62
CA LEU A 105 2.37 -5.80 -15.45
C LEU A 105 0.87 -5.56 -15.18
N PRO A 106 0.47 -5.43 -13.91
CA PRO A 106 -0.88 -4.97 -13.61
C PRO A 106 -1.09 -3.61 -14.26
N PRO A 107 -2.31 -3.29 -14.71
CA PRO A 107 -2.59 -1.97 -15.29
C PRO A 107 -2.15 -0.90 -14.29
N SER A 108 -1.21 -0.08 -14.72
CA SER A 108 -0.74 1.04 -13.91
C SER A 108 -1.95 1.97 -13.69
N GLY A 109 -2.39 2.12 -12.45
CA GLY A 109 -3.39 3.11 -12.05
C GLY A 109 -2.87 4.55 -12.16
N ARG A 110 -1.92 4.78 -13.08
CA ARG A 110 -1.47 6.11 -13.42
C ARG A 110 -2.61 6.78 -14.17
N ALA A 111 -3.30 7.70 -13.48
CA ALA A 111 -4.17 8.64 -14.14
C ALA A 111 -3.49 9.09 -15.43
N THR A 112 -4.21 9.04 -16.55
CA THR A 112 -3.81 9.56 -17.85
C THR A 112 -3.64 11.08 -17.74
N GLY A 113 -2.59 11.50 -17.05
CA GLY A 113 -2.07 12.86 -17.12
C GLY A 113 -1.23 12.93 -18.37
N GLU A 114 -1.81 13.38 -19.47
CA GLU A 114 -1.06 13.87 -20.62
C GLU A 114 0.06 14.79 -20.09
N PRO A 115 1.35 14.55 -20.46
CA PRO A 115 2.41 15.43 -20.01
C PRO A 115 2.09 16.85 -20.44
N PRO A 116 2.38 17.89 -19.62
CA PRO A 116 2.15 19.27 -19.99
C PRO A 116 2.84 19.54 -21.33
N ARG A 117 2.05 19.93 -22.32
CA ARG A 117 2.55 20.31 -23.64
C ARG A 117 3.43 21.56 -23.47
N LEU A 118 4.74 21.38 -23.55
CA LEU A 118 5.66 22.51 -23.51
C LEU A 118 5.27 23.52 -24.59
N PRO A 119 5.25 24.83 -24.28
CA PRO A 119 4.96 25.85 -25.27
C PRO A 119 6.00 25.76 -26.41
N GLN A 120 5.52 25.51 -27.62
CA GLN A 120 6.36 25.50 -28.81
C GLN A 120 6.88 26.93 -29.03
N ARG A 121 8.20 27.08 -29.08
CA ARG A 121 8.83 28.34 -29.48
C ARG A 121 8.37 28.69 -30.90
N PRO A 122 7.92 29.94 -31.17
CA PRO A 122 7.62 30.36 -32.52
C PRO A 122 8.91 30.30 -33.34
N HIS A 123 8.86 29.57 -34.47
CA HIS A 123 9.93 29.57 -35.45
C HIS A 123 10.04 30.97 -36.05
N SER A 124 11.09 31.69 -35.69
CA SER A 124 11.44 32.94 -36.37
C SER A 124 11.90 32.60 -37.80
N SER A 125 11.00 32.79 -38.76
CA SER A 125 11.33 32.78 -40.18
C SER A 125 12.16 34.02 -40.48
N THR A 126 13.47 33.85 -40.49
CA THR A 126 14.36 34.86 -41.06
C THR A 126 14.25 34.77 -42.58
N LYS A 127 13.44 35.63 -43.14
CA LYS A 127 13.34 35.83 -44.58
C LYS A 127 14.58 36.60 -45.04
N ALA A 128 15.53 35.90 -45.66
CA ALA A 128 16.59 36.52 -46.39
C ALA A 128 16.00 37.15 -47.67
N GLN A 129 16.23 38.43 -47.89
CA GLN A 129 16.00 39.12 -49.14
C GLN A 129 17.33 39.59 -49.73
N PRO A 130 17.40 39.73 -51.04
CA PRO A 130 18.59 39.73 -51.89
C PRO A 130 19.45 40.97 -51.74
#